data_b2532a49b4c3efb3eb43168432780f52
#
_entry.id   b2532a49b4c3efb3eb43168432780f52
#
_cell.length_a   1.000
_cell.length_b   1.000
_cell.length_c   1.000
_cell.angle_alpha   90.00
_cell.angle_beta   90.00
_cell.angle_gamma   90.00
#
_symmetry.space_group_name_H-M   'P 1'
#
loop_
_entity.id
_entity.type
_entity.pdbx_description
1 polymer ?
#
loop_
_entity_poly.entity_id
_entity_poly.type
_entity_poly.pdbx_seq_one_letter_code
_entity_poly.pdbx_strand_id
1 'polypeptide(L)'
;MRKILYVLCLLTTLVACSDDDDKIITDYDKPYTKLPSSELRTLIEDNISSCEALVKEFSEMEENNEIFDLIRYYDINLSFNISDLINSRSSDSSKENTFTGMKLVWNKDKQDFDTTINAAGFMEVLFPSSKTDQSQNDLRFIATIDYSTGVCLKMEVYKGEEILLHKVQQYNKETSEAIQIVKCPPYSQMVKMEINYDDIVSRFIMRRMPKEVIVQKDGGDYYSLSLNIENGNLHLVTDFNNIRIRSTFEQYNSIQALIEEIYYTNEGRYDELVTELFRKNMRESVIVFTDKDEKIGEWEFVELKRGAESPFPLCKCMFQDGTELFFRLYTFI
;
A
#
# COMPACT_ATOMS: atom_id res chain seq x y z
N MET A 1 -3.23 -17.80 -6.82
CA MET A 1 -2.21 -17.10 -7.63
C MET A 1 -2.07 -15.60 -7.34
N ARG A 2 -3.08 -14.88 -6.79
CA ARG A 2 -2.95 -13.44 -6.46
C ARG A 2 -2.09 -13.12 -5.22
N LYS A 3 -2.03 -14.02 -4.22
CA LYS A 3 -1.29 -13.78 -2.94
C LYS A 3 0.23 -13.97 -3.04
N ILE A 4 0.74 -14.68 -4.03
CA ILE A 4 2.19 -14.91 -4.24
C ILE A 4 2.90 -13.66 -4.75
N LEU A 5 2.15 -12.72 -5.35
CA LEU A 5 2.72 -11.50 -5.93
C LEU A 5 3.21 -10.50 -4.86
N TYR A 6 2.68 -10.58 -3.63
CA TYR A 6 2.96 -9.58 -2.59
C TYR A 6 4.37 -9.70 -1.99
N VAL A 7 4.89 -10.90 -1.86
CA VAL A 7 6.28 -11.12 -1.37
C VAL A 7 7.29 -10.84 -2.48
N LEU A 8 6.92 -11.10 -3.74
CA LEU A 8 7.80 -10.86 -4.90
C LEU A 8 7.86 -9.37 -5.28
N CYS A 9 6.76 -8.59 -5.05
CA CYS A 9 6.74 -7.16 -5.31
C CYS A 9 7.64 -6.34 -4.35
N LEU A 10 8.02 -6.91 -3.20
CA LEU A 10 9.06 -6.34 -2.33
C LEU A 10 10.44 -6.28 -3.00
N LEU A 11 10.62 -6.99 -4.10
CA LEU A 11 11.95 -7.32 -4.59
C LEU A 11 12.28 -6.80 -6.00
N THR A 12 11.31 -6.26 -6.74
CA THR A 12 11.56 -5.84 -8.12
C THR A 12 11.34 -4.36 -8.32
N THR A 13 12.35 -3.63 -8.42
CA THR A 13 12.64 -2.34 -9.06
C THR A 13 13.45 -1.40 -8.21
N LEU A 14 14.59 -0.95 -8.71
CA LEU A 14 15.11 0.38 -8.46
C LEU A 14 16.36 0.74 -9.25
N VAL A 15 16.41 1.94 -9.73
CA VAL A 15 17.61 2.80 -9.77
C VAL A 15 17.13 4.24 -9.65
N ALA A 16 17.56 4.96 -8.61
CA ALA A 16 17.78 6.40 -8.71
C ALA A 16 18.67 6.86 -7.55
N CYS A 17 19.75 7.50 -7.89
CA CYS A 17 20.64 8.18 -6.96
C CYS A 17 20.06 9.54 -6.57
N SER A 18 20.07 9.89 -5.29
CA SER A 18 20.16 11.27 -4.84
C SER A 18 21.22 11.34 -3.75
N ASP A 19 22.26 12.12 -4.01
CA ASP A 19 23.29 12.46 -3.03
C ASP A 19 22.71 13.50 -2.07
N ASP A 20 22.50 13.13 -0.83
CA ASP A 20 22.51 14.05 0.30
C ASP A 20 23.10 13.31 1.50
N ASP A 21 24.32 13.71 1.86
CA ASP A 21 25.12 13.18 2.99
C ASP A 21 24.54 13.61 4.35
N ASP A 22 23.30 13.30 4.65
CA ASP A 22 22.82 13.33 6.04
C ASP A 22 23.18 12.00 6.71
N LYS A 23 24.16 12.07 7.64
CA LYS A 23 24.53 10.93 8.49
C LYS A 23 23.29 10.33 9.10
N ILE A 24 22.84 9.19 8.56
CA ILE A 24 21.79 8.39 9.17
C ILE A 24 22.31 7.98 10.55
N ILE A 25 21.77 8.61 11.61
CA ILE A 25 22.05 8.19 12.98
C ILE A 25 21.47 6.81 13.12
N THR A 26 22.32 5.80 13.21
CA THR A 26 21.88 4.42 13.32
C THR A 26 21.29 4.19 14.71
N ASP A 27 20.05 3.73 14.79
CA ASP A 27 19.42 3.34 16.06
C ASP A 27 20.14 2.14 16.72
N TYR A 28 21.10 1.53 16.00
CA TYR A 28 21.85 0.37 16.45
C TYR A 28 22.73 0.65 17.70
N ASP A 29 23.33 1.83 17.75
CA ASP A 29 24.25 2.20 18.84
C ASP A 29 23.55 2.76 20.08
N LYS A 30 22.21 2.81 20.08
CA LYS A 30 21.45 3.27 21.24
C LYS A 30 21.62 2.34 22.43
N PRO A 31 21.61 2.88 23.66
CA PRO A 31 21.67 2.04 24.86
C PRO A 31 20.40 1.19 25.02
N TYR A 32 20.55 -0.01 25.52
CA TYR A 32 19.39 -0.81 25.88
C TYR A 32 18.58 -0.15 26.99
N THR A 33 17.25 -0.27 26.86
CA THR A 33 16.34 0.12 27.95
C THR A 33 16.57 -0.72 29.20
N LYS A 34 16.24 -0.14 30.37
CA LYS A 34 16.35 -0.81 31.68
C LYS A 34 15.11 -1.63 32.02
N LEU A 35 14.09 -1.66 31.14
CA LEU A 35 12.89 -2.45 31.38
C LEU A 35 13.24 -3.95 31.33
N PRO A 36 12.62 -4.78 32.18
CA PRO A 36 12.85 -6.22 32.17
C PRO A 36 12.29 -6.84 30.89
N SER A 37 12.93 -7.88 30.36
CA SER A 37 12.54 -8.56 29.13
C SER A 37 11.09 -9.08 29.14
N SER A 38 10.55 -9.43 30.32
CA SER A 38 9.15 -9.82 30.43
C SER A 38 8.16 -8.70 30.10
N GLU A 39 8.46 -7.46 30.50
CA GLU A 39 7.64 -6.28 30.13
C GLU A 39 7.81 -5.91 28.67
N LEU A 40 9.05 -5.99 28.16
CA LEU A 40 9.35 -5.74 26.75
C LEU A 40 8.66 -6.75 25.82
N ARG A 41 8.62 -8.02 26.25
CA ARG A 41 7.89 -9.08 25.53
C ARG A 41 6.41 -8.72 25.40
N THR A 42 5.73 -8.43 26.50
CA THR A 42 4.31 -8.07 26.49
C THR A 42 4.07 -6.84 25.60
N LEU A 43 4.92 -5.82 25.73
CA LEU A 43 4.81 -4.62 24.93
C LEU A 43 4.93 -4.89 23.41
N ILE A 44 5.89 -5.72 22.99
CA ILE A 44 6.04 -6.09 21.58
C ILE A 44 4.85 -6.94 21.11
N GLU A 45 4.43 -7.94 21.90
CA GLU A 45 3.28 -8.82 21.59
C GLU A 45 2.00 -8.00 21.41
N ASP A 46 1.71 -7.05 22.29
CA ASP A 46 0.55 -6.16 22.20
C ASP A 46 0.61 -5.27 20.96
N ASN A 47 1.79 -4.70 20.66
CA ASN A 47 1.98 -3.89 19.47
C ASN A 47 1.81 -4.71 18.17
N ILE A 48 2.40 -5.90 18.10
CA ILE A 48 2.27 -6.78 16.95
C ILE A 48 0.82 -7.23 16.76
N SER A 49 0.12 -7.58 17.85
CA SER A 49 -1.29 -7.96 17.80
C SER A 49 -2.18 -6.81 17.31
N SER A 50 -1.92 -5.59 17.74
CA SER A 50 -2.63 -4.39 17.29
C SER A 50 -2.32 -4.10 15.81
N CYS A 51 -1.07 -4.26 15.39
CA CYS A 51 -0.69 -4.10 13.98
C CYS A 51 -1.36 -5.18 13.11
N GLU A 52 -1.38 -6.43 13.55
CA GLU A 52 -2.09 -7.53 12.86
C GLU A 52 -3.56 -7.22 12.70
N ALA A 53 -4.22 -6.77 13.77
CA ALA A 53 -5.62 -6.39 13.73
C ALA A 53 -5.87 -5.25 12.70
N LEU A 54 -5.04 -4.21 12.72
CA LEU A 54 -5.13 -3.09 11.78
C LEU A 54 -4.95 -3.55 10.32
N VAL A 55 -3.92 -4.38 10.05
CA VAL A 55 -3.66 -4.94 8.71
C VAL A 55 -4.84 -5.78 8.23
N LYS A 56 -5.36 -6.64 9.11
CA LYS A 56 -6.48 -7.52 8.80
C LYS A 56 -7.74 -6.72 8.48
N GLU A 57 -8.12 -5.81 9.36
CA GLU A 57 -9.30 -4.96 9.19
C GLU A 57 -9.19 -4.10 7.92
N PHE A 58 -8.01 -3.53 7.66
CA PHE A 58 -7.77 -2.75 6.45
C PHE A 58 -7.87 -3.62 5.17
N SER A 59 -7.32 -4.83 5.20
CA SER A 59 -7.37 -5.76 4.07
C SER A 59 -8.80 -6.26 3.78
N GLU A 60 -9.63 -6.34 4.81
CA GLU A 60 -11.03 -6.75 4.74
C GLU A 60 -11.97 -5.56 4.48
N MET A 61 -11.46 -4.33 4.47
CA MET A 61 -12.26 -3.11 4.34
C MET A 61 -13.15 -3.12 3.09
N GLU A 62 -12.61 -3.55 1.94
CA GLU A 62 -13.39 -3.62 0.70
C GLU A 62 -14.48 -4.70 0.75
N GLU A 63 -14.27 -5.78 1.51
CA GLU A 63 -15.22 -6.88 1.65
C GLU A 63 -16.33 -6.56 2.65
N ASN A 64 -16.00 -5.84 3.72
CA ASN A 64 -16.89 -5.57 4.85
C ASN A 64 -17.54 -4.18 4.79
N ASN A 65 -17.13 -3.32 3.86
CA ASN A 65 -17.68 -1.99 3.75
C ASN A 65 -18.92 -1.95 2.85
N GLU A 66 -20.05 -1.48 3.41
CA GLU A 66 -21.33 -1.41 2.70
C GLU A 66 -21.25 -0.58 1.40
N ILE A 67 -20.39 0.45 1.35
CA ILE A 67 -20.21 1.28 0.14
C ILE A 67 -19.64 0.46 -1.01
N PHE A 68 -18.61 -0.35 -0.75
CA PHE A 68 -18.05 -1.23 -1.79
C PHE A 68 -19.04 -2.30 -2.22
N ASP A 69 -19.87 -2.80 -1.30
CA ASP A 69 -20.96 -3.73 -1.61
C ASP A 69 -22.02 -3.11 -2.52
N LEU A 70 -22.39 -1.87 -2.25
CA LEU A 70 -23.34 -1.13 -3.09
C LEU A 70 -22.77 -0.81 -4.47
N ILE A 71 -21.51 -0.40 -4.53
CA ILE A 71 -20.78 -0.16 -5.79
C ILE A 71 -20.77 -1.44 -6.64
N ARG A 72 -20.46 -2.61 -6.05
CA ARG A 72 -20.52 -3.91 -6.75
C ARG A 72 -21.93 -4.31 -7.17
N TYR A 73 -22.90 -4.10 -6.27
CA TYR A 73 -24.30 -4.45 -6.54
C TYR A 73 -24.89 -3.68 -7.73
N TYR A 74 -24.57 -2.40 -7.84
CA TYR A 74 -25.02 -1.56 -8.95
C TYR A 74 -24.07 -1.61 -10.15
N ASP A 75 -23.07 -2.50 -10.14
CA ASP A 75 -22.07 -2.66 -11.22
C ASP A 75 -21.37 -1.35 -11.61
N ILE A 76 -21.09 -0.51 -10.61
CA ILE A 76 -20.36 0.73 -10.80
C ILE A 76 -18.89 0.39 -10.99
N ASN A 77 -18.39 0.58 -12.20
CA ASN A 77 -17.00 0.25 -12.53
C ASN A 77 -16.03 1.25 -11.89
N LEU A 78 -15.32 0.80 -10.85
CA LEU A 78 -14.27 1.57 -10.16
C LEU A 78 -12.91 1.47 -10.87
N SER A 79 -12.71 0.43 -11.67
CA SER A 79 -11.54 0.26 -12.52
C SER A 79 -11.90 0.73 -13.92
N PHE A 80 -11.72 2.01 -14.19
CA PHE A 80 -11.97 2.55 -15.51
C PHE A 80 -11.09 1.86 -16.54
N ASN A 81 -11.69 1.00 -17.33
CA ASN A 81 -11.07 0.50 -18.55
C ASN A 81 -11.23 1.57 -19.63
N ILE A 82 -10.36 2.58 -19.59
CA ILE A 82 -10.39 3.77 -20.45
C ILE A 82 -10.22 3.41 -21.92
N SER A 83 -9.73 2.20 -22.22
CA SER A 83 -9.73 1.69 -23.59
C SER A 83 -11.11 1.75 -24.23
N ASP A 84 -12.18 1.48 -23.49
CA ASP A 84 -13.54 1.50 -24.04
C ASP A 84 -14.05 2.92 -24.24
N LEU A 85 -13.65 3.87 -23.39
CA LEU A 85 -13.95 5.30 -23.54
C LEU A 85 -13.14 5.97 -24.66
N ILE A 86 -11.89 5.53 -24.90
CA ILE A 86 -11.05 6.05 -25.98
C ILE A 86 -11.44 5.44 -27.32
N ASN A 87 -11.82 4.17 -27.36
CA ASN A 87 -12.22 3.46 -28.58
C ASN A 87 -13.58 3.89 -29.13
N SER A 88 -14.43 4.56 -28.35
CA SER A 88 -15.65 5.18 -28.84
C SER A 88 -15.41 6.49 -29.59
N ARG A 89 -14.17 6.96 -29.70
CA ARG A 89 -13.80 8.15 -30.48
C ARG A 89 -13.75 7.81 -31.97
N SER A 90 -14.65 8.41 -32.70
CA SER A 90 -14.62 8.45 -34.16
C SER A 90 -13.27 8.98 -34.66
N SER A 91 -12.82 8.43 -35.78
CA SER A 91 -11.59 8.69 -36.53
C SER A 91 -11.41 10.11 -37.08
N ASP A 92 -12.02 11.12 -36.49
CA ASP A 92 -11.93 12.51 -36.98
C ASP A 92 -10.90 13.30 -36.16
N SER A 93 -9.68 13.37 -36.70
CA SER A 93 -8.48 13.91 -36.10
C SER A 93 -8.40 15.45 -36.02
N SER A 94 -9.50 16.17 -36.26
CA SER A 94 -9.51 17.64 -36.36
C SER A 94 -10.26 18.36 -35.22
N LYS A 95 -10.84 17.67 -34.26
CA LYS A 95 -11.51 18.32 -33.13
C LYS A 95 -10.66 18.24 -31.90
N GLU A 96 -10.41 19.39 -31.29
CA GLU A 96 -9.86 19.49 -29.92
C GLU A 96 -10.52 18.44 -29.03
N ASN A 97 -9.68 17.59 -28.38
CA ASN A 97 -10.11 16.48 -27.53
C ASN A 97 -10.79 17.00 -26.26
N THR A 98 -11.96 17.63 -26.38
CA THR A 98 -12.80 17.95 -25.23
C THR A 98 -13.54 16.70 -24.79
N PHE A 99 -13.16 16.18 -23.65
CA PHE A 99 -13.92 15.10 -23.01
C PHE A 99 -15.26 15.64 -22.53
N THR A 100 -16.30 14.93 -22.92
CA THR A 100 -17.63 15.10 -22.32
C THR A 100 -17.78 14.11 -21.19
N GLY A 101 -17.98 14.60 -19.98
CA GLY A 101 -18.27 13.76 -18.82
C GLY A 101 -19.60 13.02 -18.99
N MET A 102 -19.83 12.07 -18.11
CA MET A 102 -21.02 11.23 -18.11
C MET A 102 -21.71 11.30 -16.76
N LYS A 103 -23.04 11.44 -16.78
CA LYS A 103 -23.90 11.35 -15.60
C LYS A 103 -24.79 10.13 -15.75
N LEU A 104 -24.75 9.24 -14.76
CA LEU A 104 -25.57 8.04 -14.66
C LEU A 104 -26.51 8.22 -13.44
N VAL A 105 -27.81 7.98 -13.64
CA VAL A 105 -28.80 8.08 -12.58
C VAL A 105 -29.58 6.77 -12.55
N TRP A 106 -29.56 6.10 -11.41
CA TRP A 106 -30.26 4.84 -11.24
C TRP A 106 -31.78 4.99 -11.45
N ASN A 107 -32.31 4.16 -12.34
CA ASN A 107 -33.76 4.11 -12.64
C ASN A 107 -34.32 2.79 -12.10
N LYS A 108 -35.10 2.87 -11.01
CA LYS A 108 -35.65 1.69 -10.34
C LYS A 108 -36.63 0.90 -11.20
N ASP A 109 -37.32 1.56 -12.13
CA ASP A 109 -38.33 0.92 -12.97
C ASP A 109 -37.67 0.11 -14.09
N LYS A 110 -36.51 0.55 -14.56
CA LYS A 110 -35.69 -0.13 -15.57
C LYS A 110 -34.70 -1.11 -14.93
N GLN A 111 -34.39 -0.99 -13.64
CA GLN A 111 -33.29 -1.68 -12.95
C GLN A 111 -31.94 -1.47 -13.67
N ASP A 112 -31.73 -0.26 -14.15
CA ASP A 112 -30.55 0.16 -14.94
C ASP A 112 -30.32 1.67 -14.81
N PHE A 113 -29.18 2.17 -15.29
CA PHE A 113 -28.84 3.57 -15.26
C PHE A 113 -29.35 4.33 -16.49
N ASP A 114 -30.04 5.44 -16.26
CA ASP A 114 -30.26 6.46 -17.29
C ASP A 114 -28.98 7.28 -17.47
N THR A 115 -28.43 7.30 -18.68
CA THR A 115 -27.15 7.94 -18.98
C THR A 115 -27.38 9.26 -19.73
N THR A 116 -26.70 10.31 -19.26
CA THR A 116 -26.64 11.61 -19.96
C THR A 116 -25.20 12.10 -20.06
N ILE A 117 -24.89 12.86 -21.11
CA ILE A 117 -23.59 13.49 -21.27
C ILE A 117 -23.58 14.78 -20.44
N ASN A 118 -22.48 15.04 -19.71
CA ASN A 118 -22.28 16.30 -19.01
C ASN A 118 -21.03 17.03 -19.57
N ALA A 119 -21.09 18.37 -19.61
CA ALA A 119 -19.99 19.19 -20.11
C ALA A 119 -18.87 19.38 -19.06
N ALA A 120 -19.01 18.83 -17.85
CA ALA A 120 -18.09 19.08 -16.75
C ALA A 120 -16.83 18.21 -16.78
N GLY A 121 -16.75 17.23 -17.69
CA GLY A 121 -15.52 16.42 -17.90
C GLY A 121 -15.24 15.39 -16.80
N PHE A 122 -16.21 15.06 -15.94
CA PHE A 122 -16.07 14.00 -14.94
C PHE A 122 -17.23 13.00 -15.02
N MET A 123 -17.03 11.82 -14.47
CA MET A 123 -18.09 10.83 -14.31
C MET A 123 -18.82 11.06 -12.99
N GLU A 124 -20.14 11.15 -13.05
CA GLU A 124 -21.01 11.24 -11.90
C GLU A 124 -22.02 10.11 -11.92
N VAL A 125 -22.14 9.35 -10.83
CA VAL A 125 -23.15 8.30 -10.68
C VAL A 125 -23.99 8.60 -9.46
N LEU A 126 -25.32 8.60 -9.64
CA LEU A 126 -26.31 8.72 -8.55
C LEU A 126 -27.01 7.38 -8.39
N PHE A 127 -26.94 6.82 -7.19
CA PHE A 127 -27.51 5.51 -6.89
C PHE A 127 -28.04 5.41 -5.45
N PRO A 128 -28.95 4.46 -5.16
CA PRO A 128 -29.52 4.31 -3.83
C PRO A 128 -28.52 3.83 -2.79
N SER A 129 -28.68 4.26 -1.53
CA SER A 129 -27.88 3.77 -0.40
C SER A 129 -28.30 2.39 0.13
N SER A 130 -29.37 1.81 -0.43
CA SER A 130 -29.87 0.52 -0.01
C SER A 130 -30.23 -0.38 -1.20
N LYS A 131 -29.82 -1.65 -1.12
CA LYS A 131 -30.19 -2.69 -2.09
C LYS A 131 -31.67 -3.02 -2.07
N THR A 132 -32.32 -2.83 -0.93
CA THR A 132 -33.75 -3.17 -0.71
C THR A 132 -34.67 -2.00 -0.92
N ASP A 133 -34.25 -0.79 -0.58
CA ASP A 133 -35.01 0.42 -0.80
C ASP A 133 -34.32 1.27 -1.90
N GLN A 134 -34.78 1.09 -3.11
CA GLN A 134 -34.29 1.80 -4.29
C GLN A 134 -35.11 3.02 -4.64
N SER A 135 -35.82 3.60 -3.64
CA SER A 135 -36.75 4.71 -3.88
C SER A 135 -36.05 6.04 -4.14
N GLN A 136 -34.84 6.23 -3.62
CA GLN A 136 -34.08 7.49 -3.71
C GLN A 136 -32.62 7.22 -4.08
N ASN A 137 -32.07 8.09 -4.94
CA ASN A 137 -30.64 8.15 -5.23
C ASN A 137 -29.99 9.12 -4.27
N ASP A 138 -29.49 8.64 -3.14
CA ASP A 138 -28.89 9.45 -2.07
C ASP A 138 -27.37 9.28 -1.97
N LEU A 139 -26.78 8.35 -2.73
CA LEU A 139 -25.35 8.25 -2.90
C LEU A 139 -24.91 8.88 -4.24
N ARG A 140 -23.85 9.66 -4.17
CA ARG A 140 -23.25 10.34 -5.31
C ARG A 140 -21.79 9.94 -5.44
N PHE A 141 -21.47 9.23 -6.48
CA PHE A 141 -20.11 8.88 -6.86
C PHE A 141 -19.59 9.88 -7.90
N ILE A 142 -18.34 10.36 -7.70
CA ILE A 142 -17.67 11.25 -8.63
C ILE A 142 -16.27 10.70 -8.93
N ALA A 143 -15.92 10.60 -10.21
CA ALA A 143 -14.56 10.30 -10.63
C ALA A 143 -14.03 11.34 -11.62
N THR A 144 -12.81 11.81 -11.36
CA THR A 144 -12.05 12.70 -12.24
C THR A 144 -10.92 11.90 -12.88
N ILE A 145 -10.81 11.96 -14.19
CA ILE A 145 -9.85 11.19 -14.97
C ILE A 145 -8.95 12.13 -15.77
N ASP A 146 -7.65 11.88 -15.76
CA ASP A 146 -6.73 12.50 -16.70
C ASP A 146 -6.82 11.77 -18.05
N TYR A 147 -7.34 12.46 -19.05
CA TYR A 147 -7.56 11.88 -20.36
C TYR A 147 -6.30 11.66 -21.18
N SER A 148 -5.23 12.38 -20.88
CA SER A 148 -3.96 12.22 -21.58
C SER A 148 -3.29 10.89 -21.19
N THR A 149 -3.41 10.51 -19.92
CA THR A 149 -2.80 9.30 -19.37
C THR A 149 -3.79 8.17 -19.13
N GLY A 150 -5.07 8.50 -19.02
CA GLY A 150 -6.10 7.55 -18.64
C GLY A 150 -6.13 7.22 -17.14
N VAL A 151 -5.44 7.98 -16.31
CA VAL A 151 -5.34 7.73 -14.88
C VAL A 151 -6.52 8.37 -14.14
N CYS A 152 -7.17 7.62 -13.24
CA CYS A 152 -8.16 8.18 -12.32
C CYS A 152 -7.43 8.99 -11.24
N LEU A 153 -7.56 10.31 -11.32
CA LEU A 153 -6.90 11.24 -10.39
C LEU A 153 -7.64 11.32 -9.06
N LYS A 154 -8.96 11.22 -9.08
CA LYS A 154 -9.80 11.40 -7.91
C LYS A 154 -11.06 10.56 -8.03
N MET A 155 -11.47 9.97 -6.93
CA MET A 155 -12.71 9.21 -6.78
C MET A 155 -13.31 9.51 -5.43
N GLU A 156 -14.60 9.85 -5.39
CA GLU A 156 -15.29 10.19 -4.16
C GLU A 156 -16.69 9.62 -4.17
N VAL A 157 -17.15 9.14 -3.01
CA VAL A 157 -18.53 8.76 -2.77
C VAL A 157 -19.08 9.61 -1.63
N TYR A 158 -20.22 10.26 -1.89
CA TYR A 158 -20.90 11.14 -0.97
C TYR A 158 -22.27 10.60 -0.58
N LYS A 159 -22.66 10.86 0.68
CA LYS A 159 -24.06 10.82 1.13
C LYS A 159 -24.45 12.20 1.65
N GLY A 160 -25.25 12.92 0.87
CA GLY A 160 -25.42 14.34 1.08
C GLY A 160 -24.10 15.10 0.93
N GLU A 161 -23.63 15.74 2.01
CA GLU A 161 -22.33 16.42 2.07
C GLU A 161 -21.22 15.58 2.71
N GLU A 162 -21.56 14.43 3.28
CA GLU A 162 -20.61 13.52 3.91
C GLU A 162 -19.84 12.72 2.87
N ILE A 163 -18.50 12.68 3.02
CA ILE A 163 -17.62 11.86 2.18
C ILE A 163 -17.43 10.50 2.84
N LEU A 164 -17.96 9.44 2.21
CA LEU A 164 -17.86 8.07 2.67
C LEU A 164 -16.62 7.36 2.15
N LEU A 165 -16.18 7.73 0.93
CA LEU A 165 -14.96 7.23 0.30
C LEU A 165 -14.28 8.38 -0.45
N HIS A 166 -12.98 8.52 -0.25
CA HIS A 166 -12.17 9.48 -0.99
C HIS A 166 -10.86 8.80 -1.39
N LYS A 167 -10.61 8.72 -2.68
CA LYS A 167 -9.36 8.24 -3.24
C LYS A 167 -8.76 9.33 -4.13
N VAL A 168 -7.51 9.68 -3.88
CA VAL A 168 -6.74 10.63 -4.70
C VAL A 168 -5.46 9.97 -5.13
N GLN A 169 -5.10 10.17 -6.39
CA GLN A 169 -3.80 9.82 -6.93
C GLN A 169 -3.16 11.07 -7.54
N GLN A 170 -2.00 11.43 -7.04
CA GLN A 170 -1.20 12.53 -7.53
C GLN A 170 0.10 11.99 -8.10
N TYR A 171 0.52 12.55 -9.21
CA TYR A 171 1.79 12.23 -9.84
C TYR A 171 2.61 13.51 -10.03
N ASN A 172 3.84 13.50 -9.55
CA ASN A 172 4.80 14.56 -9.80
C ASN A 172 5.80 14.09 -10.86
N LYS A 173 5.73 14.70 -12.04
CA LYS A 173 6.58 14.35 -13.17
C LYS A 173 8.05 14.75 -12.96
N GLU A 174 8.31 15.79 -12.18
CA GLU A 174 9.67 16.29 -11.91
C GLU A 174 10.43 15.37 -10.98
N THR A 175 9.74 14.84 -9.95
CA THR A 175 10.33 13.93 -8.95
C THR A 175 10.11 12.46 -9.26
N SER A 176 9.36 12.14 -10.32
CA SER A 176 8.93 10.77 -10.63
C SER A 176 8.24 10.07 -9.45
N GLU A 177 7.50 10.82 -8.63
CA GLU A 177 6.79 10.29 -7.46
C GLU A 177 5.29 10.27 -7.70
N ALA A 178 4.65 9.20 -7.25
CA ALA A 178 3.21 9.10 -7.15
C ALA A 178 2.78 8.98 -5.69
N ILE A 179 1.74 9.71 -5.31
CA ILE A 179 1.12 9.62 -3.99
C ILE A 179 -0.32 9.17 -4.20
N GLN A 180 -0.68 8.07 -3.57
CA GLN A 180 -2.06 7.60 -3.49
C GLN A 180 -2.56 7.79 -2.07
N ILE A 181 -3.72 8.44 -1.92
CA ILE A 181 -4.41 8.60 -0.65
C ILE A 181 -5.78 7.94 -0.78
N VAL A 182 -6.10 7.04 0.15
CA VAL A 182 -7.43 6.43 0.29
C VAL A 182 -7.93 6.77 1.69
N LYS A 183 -9.12 7.39 1.76
CA LYS A 183 -9.84 7.64 3.01
C LYS A 183 -11.19 6.96 2.93
N CYS A 184 -11.40 6.00 3.80
CA CYS A 184 -12.67 5.31 3.98
C CYS A 184 -12.86 5.16 5.50
N PRO A 185 -13.55 6.11 6.16
CA PRO A 185 -13.67 6.08 7.61
C PRO A 185 -14.08 4.68 8.13
N PRO A 186 -13.46 4.19 9.20
CA PRO A 186 -12.50 4.88 10.09
C PRO A 186 -11.04 4.91 9.59
N TYR A 187 -10.75 4.40 8.40
CA TYR A 187 -9.38 4.22 7.89
C TYR A 187 -8.93 5.33 6.94
N SER A 188 -7.64 5.63 7.00
CA SER A 188 -6.95 6.33 5.93
C SER A 188 -5.61 5.68 5.63
N GLN A 189 -5.26 5.60 4.34
CA GLN A 189 -3.96 5.11 3.88
C GLN A 189 -3.35 6.12 2.92
N MET A 190 -2.06 6.38 3.09
CA MET A 190 -1.23 7.07 2.11
C MET A 190 -0.12 6.11 1.64
N VAL A 191 0.07 6.01 0.34
CA VAL A 191 1.16 5.26 -0.28
C VAL A 191 1.93 6.19 -1.19
N LYS A 192 3.23 6.34 -0.94
CA LYS A 192 4.16 7.07 -1.79
C LYS A 192 5.00 6.06 -2.56
N MET A 193 5.06 6.21 -3.87
CA MET A 193 5.76 5.31 -4.79
C MET A 193 6.64 6.11 -5.73
N GLU A 194 7.72 5.50 -6.19
CA GLU A 194 8.42 5.97 -7.38
C GLU A 194 7.78 5.36 -8.63
N ILE A 195 7.39 6.18 -9.58
CA ILE A 195 6.76 5.73 -10.82
C ILE A 195 7.39 6.47 -12.00
N ASN A 196 7.85 5.72 -12.99
CA ASN A 196 8.23 6.31 -14.26
C ASN A 196 6.98 6.78 -15.03
N TYR A 197 7.00 8.01 -15.57
CA TYR A 197 5.89 8.55 -16.36
C TYR A 197 5.55 7.68 -17.57
N ASP A 198 6.55 7.11 -18.22
CA ASP A 198 6.39 6.25 -19.40
C ASP A 198 5.64 4.95 -19.03
N ASP A 199 5.79 4.46 -17.82
CA ASP A 199 5.04 3.30 -17.32
C ASP A 199 3.55 3.63 -17.16
N ILE A 200 3.22 4.87 -16.74
CA ILE A 200 1.83 5.34 -16.63
C ILE A 200 1.20 5.43 -18.03
N VAL A 201 1.90 6.04 -18.97
CA VAL A 201 1.43 6.23 -20.35
C VAL A 201 1.31 4.89 -21.09
N SER A 202 2.24 3.98 -20.89
CA SER A 202 2.23 2.64 -21.52
C SER A 202 1.19 1.69 -20.91
N ARG A 203 0.55 2.09 -19.79
CA ARG A 203 -0.38 1.27 -19.01
C ARG A 203 0.23 0.00 -18.38
N PHE A 204 1.53 -0.18 -18.50
CA PHE A 204 2.31 -1.16 -17.77
C PHE A 204 2.81 -0.56 -16.46
N ILE A 205 1.88 -0.23 -15.55
CA ILE A 205 2.26 0.12 -14.19
C ILE A 205 2.75 -1.17 -13.53
N MET A 206 4.04 -1.42 -13.64
CA MET A 206 4.67 -2.40 -12.79
C MET A 206 4.45 -1.92 -11.35
N ARG A 207 3.88 -2.76 -10.49
CA ARG A 207 3.77 -2.46 -9.06
C ARG A 207 5.17 -2.32 -8.52
N ARG A 208 5.60 -1.07 -8.35
CA ARG A 208 6.88 -0.77 -7.73
C ARG A 208 6.71 -0.83 -6.22
N MET A 209 7.81 -1.12 -5.55
CA MET A 209 7.88 -1.11 -4.11
C MET A 209 7.54 0.30 -3.58
N PRO A 210 6.63 0.45 -2.62
CA PRO A 210 6.33 1.76 -2.06
C PRO A 210 7.56 2.28 -1.32
N LYS A 211 7.84 3.57 -1.46
CA LYS A 211 8.84 4.26 -0.64
C LYS A 211 8.33 4.48 0.79
N GLU A 212 7.04 4.77 0.91
CA GLU A 212 6.40 5.04 2.19
C GLU A 212 4.94 4.59 2.17
N VAL A 213 4.50 3.98 3.25
CA VAL A 213 3.10 3.65 3.51
C VAL A 213 2.73 4.17 4.89
N ILE A 214 1.63 4.90 4.98
CA ILE A 214 1.07 5.37 6.26
C ILE A 214 -0.38 4.92 6.35
N VAL A 215 -0.74 4.25 7.43
CA VAL A 215 -2.12 3.81 7.71
C VAL A 215 -2.56 4.33 9.06
N GLN A 216 -3.79 4.84 9.13
CA GLN A 216 -4.43 5.34 10.35
C GLN A 216 -5.84 4.77 10.48
N LYS A 217 -6.27 4.55 11.72
CA LYS A 217 -7.64 4.21 12.09
C LYS A 217 -8.13 5.23 13.12
N ASP A 218 -9.29 5.85 12.89
CA ASP A 218 -9.90 6.89 13.75
C ASP A 218 -8.94 8.03 14.14
N GLY A 219 -7.88 8.26 13.33
CA GLY A 219 -6.82 9.21 13.63
C GLY A 219 -5.91 8.83 14.80
N GLY A 220 -6.07 7.64 15.38
CA GLY A 220 -5.32 7.15 16.55
C GLY A 220 -4.29 6.08 16.21
N ASP A 221 -4.73 4.94 15.69
CA ASP A 221 -3.82 3.87 15.33
C ASP A 221 -2.97 4.29 14.13
N TYR A 222 -1.65 4.31 14.31
CA TYR A 222 -0.71 4.76 13.31
C TYR A 222 0.28 3.64 12.98
N TYR A 223 0.40 3.37 11.68
CA TYR A 223 1.43 2.50 11.13
C TYR A 223 2.14 3.24 10.02
N SER A 224 3.47 3.19 9.99
CA SER A 224 4.23 3.59 8.82
C SER A 224 5.29 2.57 8.45
N LEU A 225 5.50 2.44 7.16
CA LEU A 225 6.58 1.69 6.55
C LEU A 225 7.36 2.65 5.64
N SER A 226 8.67 2.71 5.82
CA SER A 226 9.58 3.44 4.93
C SER A 226 10.63 2.49 4.37
N LEU A 227 10.82 2.56 3.06
CA LEU A 227 11.78 1.77 2.31
C LEU A 227 12.63 2.73 1.50
N ASN A 228 13.90 2.83 1.86
CA ASN A 228 14.86 3.70 1.16
C ASN A 228 16.04 2.87 0.67
N ILE A 229 16.46 3.10 -0.59
CA ILE A 229 17.67 2.49 -1.14
C ILE A 229 18.72 3.58 -1.27
N GLU A 230 19.81 3.36 -0.56
CA GLU A 230 20.92 4.29 -0.54
C GLU A 230 22.23 3.51 -0.70
N ASN A 231 23.08 3.96 -1.63
CA ASN A 231 24.38 3.32 -1.93
C ASN A 231 24.28 1.79 -2.20
N GLY A 232 23.15 1.35 -2.77
CA GLY A 232 22.88 -0.07 -3.04
C GLY A 232 22.41 -0.88 -1.84
N ASN A 233 22.18 -0.24 -0.69
CA ASN A 233 21.63 -0.85 0.51
C ASN A 233 20.16 -0.48 0.66
N LEU A 234 19.32 -1.40 1.13
CA LEU A 234 17.93 -1.14 1.47
C LEU A 234 17.81 -0.85 2.97
N HIS A 235 17.24 0.29 3.30
CA HIS A 235 16.87 0.65 4.66
C HIS A 235 15.36 0.45 4.84
N LEU A 236 15.01 -0.45 5.76
CA LEU A 236 13.63 -0.74 6.16
C LEU A 236 13.37 -0.11 7.51
N VAL A 237 12.32 0.69 7.62
CA VAL A 237 11.85 1.25 8.88
C VAL A 237 10.35 1.06 8.97
N THR A 238 9.89 0.42 10.03
CA THR A 238 8.47 0.25 10.35
C THR A 238 8.21 0.87 11.71
N ASP A 239 7.32 1.85 11.77
CA ASP A 239 6.85 2.45 13.01
C ASP A 239 5.41 2.03 13.28
N PHE A 240 5.14 1.59 14.49
CA PHE A 240 3.79 1.32 14.96
C PHE A 240 3.66 1.67 16.45
N ASN A 241 2.71 2.55 16.77
CA ASN A 241 2.56 3.15 18.09
C ASN A 241 3.91 3.78 18.55
N ASN A 242 4.50 3.27 19.60
CA ASN A 242 5.76 3.77 20.18
C ASN A 242 6.97 2.86 19.89
N ILE A 243 6.83 1.91 18.95
CA ILE A 243 7.90 0.99 18.56
C ILE A 243 8.33 1.26 17.13
N ARG A 244 9.64 1.28 16.91
CA ARG A 244 10.27 1.27 15.58
C ARG A 244 11.04 -0.02 15.40
N ILE A 245 10.79 -0.71 14.28
CA ILE A 245 11.56 -1.85 13.80
C ILE A 245 12.38 -1.35 12.62
N ARG A 246 13.69 -1.51 12.69
CA ARG A 246 14.61 -1.04 11.66
C ARG A 246 15.61 -2.12 11.27
N SER A 247 15.98 -2.14 9.98
CA SER A 247 17.12 -2.90 9.49
C SER A 247 17.70 -2.31 8.22
N THR A 248 18.97 -2.63 7.98
CA THR A 248 19.68 -2.35 6.73
C THR A 248 20.03 -3.66 6.06
N PHE A 249 19.75 -3.79 4.77
CA PHE A 249 20.15 -4.92 3.93
C PHE A 249 21.26 -4.45 3.00
N GLU A 250 22.46 -4.92 3.26
CA GLU A 250 23.63 -4.60 2.43
C GLU A 250 23.54 -5.27 1.05
N GLN A 251 24.09 -4.61 0.05
CA GLN A 251 24.15 -5.12 -1.33
C GLN A 251 22.78 -5.51 -1.90
N TYR A 252 21.75 -4.78 -1.57
CA TYR A 252 20.36 -5.10 -1.93
C TYR A 252 20.17 -5.34 -3.43
N ASN A 253 20.78 -4.53 -4.29
CA ASN A 253 20.69 -4.70 -5.75
C ASN A 253 21.23 -6.07 -6.22
N SER A 254 22.30 -6.55 -5.58
CA SER A 254 22.86 -7.89 -5.87
C SER A 254 21.96 -9.00 -5.30
N ILE A 255 21.37 -8.77 -4.13
CA ILE A 255 20.40 -9.69 -3.52
C ILE A 255 19.19 -9.86 -4.43
N GLN A 256 18.67 -8.78 -5.00
CA GLN A 256 17.52 -8.81 -5.89
C GLN A 256 17.79 -9.69 -7.13
N ALA A 257 18.93 -9.50 -7.78
CA ALA A 257 19.31 -10.33 -8.92
C ALA A 257 19.45 -11.83 -8.55
N LEU A 258 20.01 -12.11 -7.37
CA LEU A 258 20.11 -13.48 -6.86
C LEU A 258 18.75 -14.11 -6.54
N ILE A 259 17.79 -13.35 -6.05
CA ILE A 259 16.44 -13.83 -5.78
C ILE A 259 15.73 -14.23 -7.07
N GLU A 260 15.89 -13.44 -8.14
CA GLU A 260 15.36 -13.79 -9.46
C GLU A 260 15.99 -15.08 -9.99
N GLU A 261 17.31 -15.21 -9.86
CA GLU A 261 18.01 -16.44 -10.24
C GLU A 261 17.52 -17.65 -9.44
N ILE A 262 17.40 -17.54 -8.12
CA ILE A 262 16.90 -18.59 -7.25
C ILE A 262 15.47 -19.01 -7.65
N TYR A 263 14.63 -18.05 -7.99
CA TYR A 263 13.26 -18.34 -8.43
C TYR A 263 13.20 -19.25 -9.65
N TYR A 264 14.05 -18.99 -10.65
CA TYR A 264 14.06 -19.79 -11.89
C TYR A 264 14.84 -21.10 -11.77
N THR A 265 15.82 -21.18 -10.87
CA THR A 265 16.73 -22.35 -10.80
C THR A 265 16.45 -23.30 -9.66
N ASN A 266 15.80 -22.83 -8.56
CA ASN A 266 15.62 -23.56 -7.31
C ASN A 266 14.24 -23.35 -6.69
N GLU A 267 13.17 -23.41 -7.48
CA GLU A 267 11.80 -23.13 -7.00
C GLU A 267 11.43 -23.92 -5.74
N GLY A 268 11.82 -25.19 -5.64
CA GLY A 268 11.51 -26.05 -4.47
C GLY A 268 12.21 -25.65 -3.18
N ARG A 269 13.31 -24.86 -3.24
CA ARG A 269 14.06 -24.37 -2.09
C ARG A 269 14.05 -22.85 -1.98
N TYR A 270 13.20 -22.19 -2.73
CA TYR A 270 13.17 -20.72 -2.82
C TYR A 270 13.08 -20.06 -1.45
N ASP A 271 12.13 -20.48 -0.63
CA ASP A 271 11.87 -19.84 0.67
C ASP A 271 13.08 -19.96 1.61
N GLU A 272 13.73 -21.14 1.64
CA GLU A 272 14.94 -21.39 2.42
C GLU A 272 16.09 -20.50 1.96
N LEU A 273 16.41 -20.53 0.66
CA LEU A 273 17.55 -19.80 0.10
C LEU A 273 17.37 -18.27 0.20
N VAL A 274 16.17 -17.78 -0.01
CA VAL A 274 15.87 -16.35 0.14
C VAL A 274 15.97 -15.92 1.61
N THR A 275 15.48 -16.74 2.53
CA THR A 275 15.64 -16.47 3.98
C THR A 275 17.11 -16.39 4.37
N GLU A 276 17.94 -17.34 3.94
CA GLU A 276 19.39 -17.32 4.19
C GLU A 276 20.06 -16.07 3.60
N LEU A 277 19.67 -15.70 2.38
CA LEU A 277 20.20 -14.52 1.68
C LEU A 277 19.90 -13.23 2.45
N PHE A 278 18.67 -13.04 2.92
CA PHE A 278 18.29 -11.90 3.74
C PHE A 278 19.06 -11.88 5.07
N ARG A 279 19.08 -13.00 5.80
CA ARG A 279 19.81 -13.10 7.08
C ARG A 279 21.30 -12.77 6.94
N LYS A 280 21.94 -13.26 5.88
CA LYS A 280 23.37 -13.02 5.63
C LYS A 280 23.69 -11.56 5.39
N ASN A 281 22.81 -10.81 4.75
CA ASN A 281 23.04 -9.43 4.33
C ASN A 281 22.35 -8.39 5.22
N MET A 282 21.60 -8.83 6.24
CA MET A 282 20.92 -7.98 7.18
C MET A 282 21.91 -7.44 8.23
N ARG A 283 21.87 -6.13 8.45
CA ARG A 283 22.72 -5.40 9.40
C ARG A 283 21.85 -4.40 10.17
N GLU A 284 22.36 -3.94 11.28
CA GLU A 284 21.75 -2.86 12.09
C GLU A 284 20.25 -3.12 12.39
N SER A 285 19.93 -4.39 12.66
CA SER A 285 18.55 -4.82 12.85
C SER A 285 18.16 -4.67 14.29
N VAL A 286 17.37 -3.63 14.59
CA VAL A 286 17.01 -3.24 15.97
C VAL A 286 15.52 -2.95 16.09
N ILE A 287 15.03 -3.12 17.31
CA ILE A 287 13.73 -2.63 17.76
C ILE A 287 14.01 -1.57 18.84
N VAL A 288 13.46 -0.37 18.64
CA VAL A 288 13.66 0.77 19.56
C VAL A 288 12.33 1.41 19.94
N PHE A 289 12.33 2.17 21.04
CA PHE A 289 11.23 3.08 21.34
C PHE A 289 11.32 4.32 20.46
N THR A 290 10.17 4.80 19.93
CA THR A 290 10.11 6.02 19.12
C THR A 290 10.12 7.29 19.96
N ASP A 291 9.67 7.21 21.22
CA ASP A 291 9.57 8.31 22.20
C ASP A 291 10.75 8.40 23.14
N LYS A 292 11.62 7.38 23.13
CA LYS A 292 12.82 7.27 23.97
C LYS A 292 14.01 6.93 23.08
N ASP A 293 15.16 7.35 23.48
CA ASP A 293 16.40 7.06 22.76
C ASP A 293 17.03 5.75 23.25
N GLU A 294 16.21 4.69 23.34
CA GLU A 294 16.54 3.40 23.93
C GLU A 294 16.23 2.23 23.01
N LYS A 295 17.15 1.26 22.98
CA LYS A 295 17.02 0.00 22.24
C LYS A 295 16.23 -1.02 23.08
N ILE A 296 15.27 -1.69 22.47
CA ILE A 296 14.49 -2.79 23.04
C ILE A 296 15.23 -4.11 22.82
N GLY A 297 15.66 -4.38 21.60
CA GLY A 297 16.33 -5.62 21.23
C GLY A 297 16.88 -5.59 19.81
N GLU A 298 17.55 -6.66 19.45
CA GLU A 298 18.02 -6.92 18.08
C GLU A 298 17.12 -7.98 17.45
N TRP A 299 16.91 -7.91 16.12
CA TRP A 299 16.02 -8.85 15.47
C TRP A 299 16.60 -9.44 14.20
N GLU A 300 16.11 -10.62 13.79
CA GLU A 300 16.49 -11.27 12.55
C GLU A 300 15.31 -12.01 11.91
N PHE A 301 15.39 -12.27 10.62
CA PHE A 301 14.48 -13.18 9.95
C PHE A 301 14.75 -14.62 10.39
N VAL A 302 13.67 -15.34 10.71
CA VAL A 302 13.72 -16.77 11.02
C VAL A 302 13.27 -17.57 9.79
N GLU A 303 12.15 -17.21 9.20
CA GLU A 303 11.54 -17.90 8.08
C GLU A 303 10.74 -16.95 7.20
N LEU A 304 10.98 -17.03 5.90
CA LEU A 304 10.14 -16.46 4.86
C LEU A 304 9.45 -17.63 4.15
N LYS A 305 8.11 -17.66 4.11
CA LYS A 305 7.36 -18.80 3.57
C LYS A 305 6.29 -18.36 2.60
N ARG A 306 6.44 -18.77 1.34
CA ARG A 306 5.44 -18.55 0.30
C ARG A 306 4.25 -19.49 0.49
N GLY A 307 3.03 -18.98 0.28
CA GLY A 307 1.82 -19.80 0.31
C GLY A 307 1.41 -20.32 1.69
N ALA A 308 2.02 -19.83 2.77
CA ALA A 308 1.57 -20.08 4.13
C ALA A 308 0.23 -19.38 4.41
N GLU A 309 -0.48 -19.82 5.45
CA GLU A 309 -1.69 -19.15 5.94
C GLU A 309 -1.41 -17.69 6.30
N SER A 310 -0.20 -17.38 6.77
CA SER A 310 0.30 -16.02 6.97
C SER A 310 1.40 -15.70 5.97
N PRO A 311 1.22 -14.70 5.09
CA PRO A 311 2.24 -14.26 4.12
C PRO A 311 3.38 -13.48 4.77
N PHE A 312 3.29 -13.16 6.06
CA PHE A 312 4.24 -12.32 6.77
C PHE A 312 5.41 -13.12 7.31
N PRO A 313 6.65 -12.62 7.18
CA PRO A 313 7.84 -13.31 7.64
C PRO A 313 7.81 -13.52 9.15
N LEU A 314 8.29 -14.69 9.59
CA LEU A 314 8.58 -14.95 10.98
C LEU A 314 9.93 -14.35 11.34
N CYS A 315 9.94 -13.55 12.37
CA CYS A 315 11.12 -12.86 12.90
C CYS A 315 11.37 -13.27 14.35
N LYS A 316 12.58 -13.01 14.83
CA LYS A 316 12.99 -13.23 16.21
C LYS A 316 13.65 -11.97 16.75
N CYS A 317 13.17 -11.46 17.89
CA CYS A 317 13.83 -10.44 18.67
C CYS A 317 14.64 -11.09 19.79
N MET A 318 15.86 -10.63 20.00
CA MET A 318 16.74 -11.01 21.09
C MET A 318 16.92 -9.82 22.03
N PHE A 319 16.54 -9.98 23.30
CA PHE A 319 16.69 -8.98 24.33
C PHE A 319 18.09 -8.96 24.92
N GLN A 320 18.42 -7.92 25.70
CA GLN A 320 19.74 -7.76 26.32
C GLN A 320 20.16 -8.93 27.21
N ASP A 321 19.20 -9.57 27.88
CA ASP A 321 19.44 -10.71 28.77
C ASP A 321 19.58 -12.05 28.04
N GLY A 322 19.52 -12.05 26.71
CA GLY A 322 19.60 -13.23 25.86
C GLY A 322 18.29 -14.00 25.73
N THR A 323 17.19 -13.52 26.31
CA THR A 323 15.87 -14.12 26.04
C THR A 323 15.36 -13.74 24.66
N GLU A 324 14.53 -14.59 24.06
CA GLU A 324 14.06 -14.45 22.68
C GLU A 324 12.55 -14.32 22.62
N LEU A 325 12.05 -13.53 21.64
CA LEU A 325 10.64 -13.42 21.27
C LEU A 325 10.49 -13.65 19.76
N PHE A 326 9.61 -14.58 19.38
CA PHE A 326 9.23 -14.78 17.99
C PHE A 326 8.00 -13.95 17.66
N PHE A 327 8.02 -13.26 16.52
CA PHE A 327 6.92 -12.41 16.07
C PHE A 327 6.82 -12.42 14.54
N ARG A 328 5.67 -11.99 14.00
CA ARG A 328 5.51 -11.76 12.56
C ARG A 328 5.62 -10.28 12.24
N LEU A 329 6.37 -9.98 11.20
CA LEU A 329 6.50 -8.60 10.70
C LEU A 329 5.36 -8.31 9.73
N TYR A 330 4.33 -7.63 10.21
CA TYR A 330 3.18 -7.23 9.40
C TYR A 330 3.51 -6.00 8.57
N THR A 331 3.11 -6.01 7.29
CA THR A 331 3.35 -4.91 6.35
C THR A 331 2.09 -4.64 5.52
N PHE A 332 1.83 -3.36 5.25
CA PHE A 332 0.75 -2.88 4.36
C PHE A 332 1.30 -2.70 2.94
N ILE A 333 1.54 -3.78 2.21
CA ILE A 333 2.07 -3.72 0.84
C ILE A 333 1.09 -4.36 -0.15
#